data_ec0bcc5d3348b57771d4d76c8f744eb4
#
_entry.id   ec0bcc5d3348b57771d4d76c8f744eb4
#
_cell.length_a   1.000
_cell.length_b   1.000
_cell.length_c   1.000
_cell.angle_alpha   90.00
_cell.angle_beta   90.00
_cell.angle_gamma   90.00
#
_symmetry.space_group_name_H-M   'P 1'
#
loop_
_entity.id
_entity.type
_entity.pdbx_description
1 polymer ?
#
loop_
_entity_poly.entity_id
_entity_poly.type
_entity_poly.pdbx_seq_one_letter_code
_entity_poly.pdbx_strand_id
1 'polypeptide(L)'
;MSKVMIIGAGGVGGVVTHKCAQLPEIFSEIILASRTESKCKAIAEQLDRPISTAQVDADNVPELTALLEKERPSLVINVALPYQDLTIMDACLAAGVDYMDTANYEPLDTAKFEYSWQWAYHDRFKEAGLTALLGSGFDPGATNMFTAYIAKHYFDEIHELDIIDVNGGDHGYPFATNFNPEINIREVTAECRHWENGEFVETPAMSKKASFTCPEGVGTYSIYRMYHEELESLTKHYPTIKRAQFWMSFGESYLKHLEVLENVGMTG
;
A
#
# COMPACT_ATOMS: atom_id res chain seq x y z
N MET A 1 5.74 4.44 -24.66
CA MET A 1 4.44 5.02 -24.25
C MET A 1 3.53 3.86 -23.87
N SER A 2 3.02 3.87 -22.67
CA SER A 2 2.27 2.73 -22.11
C SER A 2 0.80 3.08 -21.93
N LYS A 3 -0.10 2.16 -22.31
CA LYS A 3 -1.50 2.18 -21.91
C LYS A 3 -1.60 1.53 -20.53
N VAL A 4 -2.19 2.22 -19.57
CA VAL A 4 -2.33 1.74 -18.20
C VAL A 4 -3.80 1.65 -17.79
N MET A 5 -4.15 0.61 -17.03
CA MET A 5 -5.43 0.52 -16.35
C MET A 5 -5.23 0.69 -14.85
N ILE A 6 -5.91 1.67 -14.26
CA ILE A 6 -5.93 1.93 -12.84
C ILE A 6 -7.22 1.33 -12.28
N ILE A 7 -7.12 0.41 -11.33
CA ILE A 7 -8.27 -0.25 -10.69
C ILE A 7 -8.45 0.32 -9.29
N GLY A 8 -9.58 0.98 -9.06
CA GLY A 8 -9.92 1.67 -7.81
C GLY A 8 -10.11 3.17 -8.02
N ALA A 9 -11.30 3.68 -7.71
CA ALA A 9 -11.68 5.10 -7.83
C ALA A 9 -12.00 5.70 -6.44
N GLY A 10 -11.19 5.35 -5.44
CA GLY A 10 -11.17 5.95 -4.11
C GLY A 10 -10.23 7.14 -4.02
N GLY A 11 -9.88 7.56 -2.80
CA GLY A 11 -8.96 8.68 -2.56
C GLY A 11 -7.58 8.44 -3.23
N VAL A 12 -6.97 7.29 -2.97
CA VAL A 12 -5.67 6.92 -3.57
C VAL A 12 -5.78 6.81 -5.09
N GLY A 13 -6.86 6.18 -5.60
CA GLY A 13 -7.10 6.07 -7.06
C GLY A 13 -7.21 7.42 -7.74
N GLY A 14 -7.85 8.41 -7.11
CA GLY A 14 -7.89 9.78 -7.60
C GLY A 14 -6.49 10.38 -7.70
N VAL A 15 -5.69 10.29 -6.64
CA VAL A 15 -4.31 10.82 -6.62
C VAL A 15 -3.44 10.16 -7.69
N VAL A 16 -3.46 8.82 -7.77
CA VAL A 16 -2.66 8.06 -8.76
C VAL A 16 -3.08 8.43 -10.17
N THR A 17 -4.39 8.53 -10.45
CA THR A 17 -4.88 8.93 -11.77
C THR A 17 -4.41 10.32 -12.16
N HIS A 18 -4.49 11.31 -11.24
CA HIS A 18 -3.97 12.65 -11.48
C HIS A 18 -2.47 12.67 -11.76
N LYS A 19 -1.69 11.89 -11.00
CA LYS A 19 -0.23 11.80 -11.19
C LYS A 19 0.15 11.13 -12.51
N CYS A 20 -0.51 10.04 -12.87
CA CYS A 20 -0.29 9.39 -14.17
C CYS A 20 -0.70 10.33 -15.33
N ALA A 21 -1.79 11.09 -15.19
CA ALA A 21 -2.23 12.04 -16.20
C ALA A 21 -1.23 13.19 -16.44
N GLN A 22 -0.42 13.55 -15.46
CA GLN A 22 0.63 14.57 -15.58
C GLN A 22 1.86 14.10 -16.35
N LEU A 23 1.98 12.79 -16.66
CA LEU A 23 3.12 12.16 -17.32
C LEU A 23 2.72 11.50 -18.65
N PRO A 24 2.24 12.29 -19.65
CA PRO A 24 1.73 11.74 -20.92
C PRO A 24 2.80 11.03 -21.75
N GLU A 25 4.07 11.37 -21.56
CA GLU A 25 5.22 10.73 -22.21
C GLU A 25 5.46 9.30 -21.68
N ILE A 26 5.00 8.98 -20.47
CA ILE A 26 5.06 7.64 -19.87
C ILE A 26 3.73 6.93 -20.08
N PHE A 27 2.64 7.54 -19.63
CA PHE A 27 1.28 6.99 -19.67
C PHE A 27 0.48 7.65 -20.80
N SER A 28 0.62 7.11 -22.04
CA SER A 28 -0.05 7.70 -23.22
C SER A 28 -1.57 7.57 -23.16
N GLU A 29 -2.07 6.47 -22.63
CA GLU A 29 -3.49 6.19 -22.44
C GLU A 29 -3.74 5.70 -21.00
N ILE A 30 -4.79 6.22 -20.39
CA ILE A 30 -5.20 5.85 -19.03
C ILE A 30 -6.65 5.39 -19.08
N ILE A 31 -6.92 4.23 -18.44
CA ILE A 31 -8.26 3.74 -18.16
C ILE A 31 -8.42 3.69 -16.66
N LEU A 32 -9.41 4.40 -16.12
CA LEU A 32 -9.78 4.31 -14.72
C LEU A 32 -10.98 3.39 -14.58
N ALA A 33 -10.83 2.31 -13.82
CA ALA A 33 -11.87 1.28 -13.66
C ALA A 33 -12.27 1.10 -12.20
N SER A 34 -13.53 0.91 -11.92
CA SER A 34 -14.04 0.52 -10.61
C SER A 34 -15.46 -0.03 -10.69
N ARG A 35 -15.98 -0.60 -9.60
CA ARG A 35 -17.38 -1.05 -9.50
C ARG A 35 -18.39 0.09 -9.70
N THR A 36 -18.00 1.32 -9.40
CA THR A 36 -18.85 2.50 -9.50
C THR A 36 -18.30 3.45 -10.57
N GLU A 37 -18.75 3.28 -11.82
CA GLU A 37 -18.28 4.06 -12.96
C GLU A 37 -18.45 5.57 -12.78
N SER A 38 -19.50 6.02 -12.06
CA SER A 38 -19.70 7.44 -11.79
C SER A 38 -18.56 8.08 -10.99
N LYS A 39 -17.89 7.32 -10.10
CA LYS A 39 -16.69 7.81 -9.40
C LYS A 39 -15.53 7.98 -10.37
N CYS A 40 -15.36 7.05 -11.31
CA CYS A 40 -14.34 7.16 -12.36
C CYS A 40 -14.55 8.41 -13.21
N LYS A 41 -15.80 8.65 -13.63
CA LYS A 41 -16.17 9.84 -14.42
C LYS A 41 -15.91 11.14 -13.66
N ALA A 42 -16.27 11.20 -12.38
CA ALA A 42 -16.05 12.37 -11.56
C ALA A 42 -14.56 12.71 -11.38
N ILE A 43 -13.67 11.70 -11.33
CA ILE A 43 -12.22 11.91 -11.34
C ILE A 43 -11.74 12.35 -12.73
N ALA A 44 -12.22 11.70 -13.80
CA ALA A 44 -11.84 12.04 -15.17
C ALA A 44 -12.19 13.49 -15.56
N GLU A 45 -13.33 14.00 -15.08
CA GLU A 45 -13.78 15.38 -15.31
C GLU A 45 -12.88 16.45 -14.65
N GLN A 46 -12.04 16.05 -13.68
CA GLN A 46 -11.12 16.96 -12.99
C GLN A 46 -9.74 17.05 -13.67
N LEU A 47 -9.50 16.24 -14.69
CA LEU A 47 -8.20 16.15 -15.35
C LEU A 47 -8.10 17.12 -16.54
N ASP A 48 -6.91 17.67 -16.76
CA ASP A 48 -6.60 18.52 -17.91
C ASP A 48 -6.52 17.75 -19.23
N ARG A 49 -6.47 16.41 -19.18
CA ARG A 49 -6.44 15.53 -20.36
C ARG A 49 -7.52 14.47 -20.27
N PRO A 50 -8.10 14.06 -21.42
CA PRO A 50 -9.10 12.99 -21.41
C PRO A 50 -8.48 11.65 -21.05
N ILE A 51 -9.23 10.87 -20.26
CA ILE A 51 -8.97 9.46 -19.97
C ILE A 51 -10.23 8.63 -20.26
N SER A 52 -10.07 7.33 -20.43
CA SER A 52 -11.21 6.40 -20.52
C SER A 52 -11.65 5.95 -19.13
N THR A 53 -12.94 5.62 -19.01
CA THR A 53 -13.48 5.02 -17.77
C THR A 53 -14.13 3.68 -18.08
N ALA A 54 -14.11 2.75 -17.13
CA ALA A 54 -14.77 1.46 -17.24
C ALA A 54 -15.43 1.06 -15.92
N GLN A 55 -16.49 0.28 -16.02
CA GLN A 55 -17.07 -0.40 -14.87
C GLN A 55 -16.56 -1.84 -14.84
N VAL A 56 -16.09 -2.30 -13.70
CA VAL A 56 -15.65 -3.68 -13.47
C VAL A 56 -15.72 -4.03 -11.99
N ASP A 57 -16.13 -5.26 -11.70
CA ASP A 57 -15.95 -5.84 -10.39
C ASP A 57 -14.61 -6.59 -10.33
N ALA A 58 -13.67 -6.09 -9.54
CA ALA A 58 -12.34 -6.67 -9.39
C ALA A 58 -12.35 -8.04 -8.66
N ASP A 59 -13.44 -8.38 -7.96
CA ASP A 59 -13.63 -9.71 -7.38
C ASP A 59 -14.09 -10.74 -8.44
N ASN A 60 -14.51 -10.29 -9.63
CA ASN A 60 -14.94 -11.14 -10.73
C ASN A 60 -13.81 -11.33 -11.75
N VAL A 61 -12.95 -12.32 -11.52
CA VAL A 61 -11.78 -12.60 -12.39
C VAL A 61 -12.15 -12.72 -13.87
N PRO A 62 -13.20 -13.48 -14.30
CA PRO A 62 -13.60 -13.56 -15.70
C PRO A 62 -13.97 -12.21 -16.31
N GLU A 63 -14.70 -11.36 -15.60
CA GLU A 63 -15.12 -10.03 -16.06
C GLU A 63 -13.91 -9.11 -16.23
N LEU A 64 -13.01 -9.09 -15.23
CA LEU A 64 -11.81 -8.30 -15.29
C LEU A 64 -10.86 -8.78 -16.39
N THR A 65 -10.69 -10.09 -16.55
CA THR A 65 -9.88 -10.67 -17.64
C THR A 65 -10.41 -10.23 -19.01
N ALA A 66 -11.73 -10.33 -19.24
CA ALA A 66 -12.33 -9.90 -20.50
C ALA A 66 -12.13 -8.40 -20.77
N LEU A 67 -12.18 -7.56 -19.73
CA LEU A 67 -11.90 -6.14 -19.84
C LEU A 67 -10.42 -5.90 -20.21
N LEU A 68 -9.49 -6.60 -19.56
CA LEU A 68 -8.05 -6.49 -19.84
C LEU A 68 -7.70 -6.94 -21.26
N GLU A 69 -8.27 -8.05 -21.73
CA GLU A 69 -8.10 -8.56 -23.10
C GLU A 69 -8.64 -7.58 -24.16
N LYS A 70 -9.79 -6.95 -23.88
CA LYS A 70 -10.40 -5.95 -24.77
C LYS A 70 -9.54 -4.69 -24.84
N GLU A 71 -9.16 -4.14 -23.70
CA GLU A 71 -8.49 -2.86 -23.60
C GLU A 71 -6.97 -2.96 -23.82
N ARG A 72 -6.36 -4.10 -23.55
CA ARG A 72 -4.94 -4.40 -23.74
C ARG A 72 -4.00 -3.37 -23.09
N PRO A 73 -4.16 -3.06 -21.81
CA PRO A 73 -3.16 -2.26 -21.12
C PRO A 73 -1.85 -3.04 -21.02
N SER A 74 -0.73 -2.33 -20.96
CA SER A 74 0.57 -2.96 -20.67
C SER A 74 0.78 -3.18 -19.15
N LEU A 75 0.06 -2.42 -18.33
CA LEU A 75 0.19 -2.44 -16.88
C LEU A 75 -1.17 -2.21 -16.22
N VAL A 76 -1.46 -2.97 -15.19
CA VAL A 76 -2.50 -2.69 -14.20
C VAL A 76 -1.86 -2.07 -12.97
N ILE A 77 -2.37 -0.90 -12.54
CA ILE A 77 -2.07 -0.30 -11.25
C ILE A 77 -3.28 -0.54 -10.34
N ASN A 78 -3.11 -1.42 -9.37
CA ASN A 78 -4.14 -1.75 -8.41
C ASN A 78 -4.06 -0.80 -7.22
N VAL A 79 -5.10 -0.01 -7.03
CA VAL A 79 -5.34 0.88 -5.88
C VAL A 79 -6.75 0.67 -5.33
N ALA A 80 -7.29 -0.54 -5.52
CA ALA A 80 -8.48 -1.02 -4.86
C ALA A 80 -8.18 -1.39 -3.39
N LEU A 81 -9.11 -2.06 -2.72
CA LEU A 81 -8.82 -2.57 -1.38
C LEU A 81 -7.91 -3.81 -1.48
N PRO A 82 -7.08 -4.08 -0.46
CA PRO A 82 -6.12 -5.19 -0.48
C PRO A 82 -6.78 -6.57 -0.66
N TYR A 83 -8.06 -6.69 -0.35
CA TYR A 83 -8.86 -7.91 -0.54
C TYR A 83 -8.93 -8.39 -2.00
N GLN A 84 -8.78 -7.47 -2.98
CA GLN A 84 -8.86 -7.75 -4.40
C GLN A 84 -7.50 -8.08 -5.06
N ASP A 85 -6.39 -8.00 -4.34
CA ASP A 85 -5.07 -8.15 -4.95
C ASP A 85 -4.91 -9.47 -5.70
N LEU A 86 -5.26 -10.59 -5.07
CA LEU A 86 -5.06 -11.90 -5.69
C LEU A 86 -5.99 -12.13 -6.90
N THR A 87 -7.22 -11.65 -6.85
CA THR A 87 -8.16 -11.74 -7.99
C THR A 87 -7.69 -10.89 -9.17
N ILE A 88 -7.13 -9.71 -8.90
CA ILE A 88 -6.54 -8.85 -9.93
C ILE A 88 -5.27 -9.47 -10.50
N MET A 89 -4.40 -10.07 -9.67
CA MET A 89 -3.21 -10.80 -10.13
C MET A 89 -3.57 -12.00 -11.02
N ASP A 90 -4.62 -12.75 -10.67
CA ASP A 90 -5.13 -13.85 -11.51
C ASP A 90 -5.63 -13.34 -12.88
N ALA A 91 -6.37 -12.24 -12.90
CA ALA A 91 -6.83 -11.64 -14.15
C ALA A 91 -5.68 -11.09 -15.01
N CYS A 92 -4.66 -10.48 -14.38
CA CYS A 92 -3.45 -10.01 -15.06
C CYS A 92 -2.68 -11.16 -15.72
N LEU A 93 -2.49 -12.27 -14.99
CA LEU A 93 -1.86 -13.47 -15.52
C LEU A 93 -2.63 -14.06 -16.70
N ALA A 94 -3.97 -14.14 -16.58
CA ALA A 94 -4.83 -14.67 -17.65
C ALA A 94 -4.79 -13.81 -18.92
N ALA A 95 -4.74 -12.48 -18.77
CA ALA A 95 -4.72 -11.52 -19.87
C ALA A 95 -3.30 -11.20 -20.40
N GLY A 96 -2.25 -11.65 -19.74
CA GLY A 96 -0.86 -11.36 -20.12
C GLY A 96 -0.46 -9.89 -19.89
N VAL A 97 -0.81 -9.33 -18.72
CA VAL A 97 -0.60 -7.92 -18.35
C VAL A 97 0.25 -7.83 -17.09
N ASP A 98 1.19 -6.88 -17.06
CA ASP A 98 1.98 -6.59 -15.86
C ASP A 98 1.10 -6.02 -14.74
N TYR A 99 1.50 -6.28 -13.50
CA TYR A 99 0.77 -5.92 -12.29
C TYR A 99 1.60 -4.99 -11.39
N MET A 100 0.95 -4.04 -10.74
CA MET A 100 1.51 -3.21 -9.68
C MET A 100 0.43 -2.92 -8.63
N ASP A 101 0.82 -2.94 -7.35
CA ASP A 101 -0.03 -2.50 -6.24
C ASP A 101 0.71 -1.53 -5.29
N THR A 102 0.03 -1.09 -4.24
CA THR A 102 0.55 -0.13 -3.26
C THR A 102 0.63 -0.70 -1.84
N ALA A 103 0.16 -1.92 -1.62
CA ALA A 103 0.11 -2.60 -0.33
C ALA A 103 0.12 -4.11 -0.52
N ASN A 104 0.07 -4.89 0.55
CA ASN A 104 -0.04 -6.34 0.48
C ASN A 104 -1.50 -6.80 0.53
N TYR A 105 -1.74 -8.02 0.04
CA TYR A 105 -3.03 -8.71 0.21
C TYR A 105 -3.36 -8.93 1.69
N GLU A 106 -4.63 -8.76 2.02
CA GLU A 106 -5.17 -9.02 3.34
C GLU A 106 -6.45 -9.85 3.24
N PRO A 107 -6.58 -10.98 3.98
CA PRO A 107 -7.85 -11.69 4.08
C PRO A 107 -8.93 -10.85 4.76
N LEU A 108 -10.18 -10.95 4.27
CA LEU A 108 -11.32 -10.20 4.83
C LEU A 108 -11.62 -10.55 6.30
N ASP A 109 -11.42 -11.81 6.67
CA ASP A 109 -11.81 -12.39 7.96
C ASP A 109 -10.70 -12.37 9.01
N THR A 110 -9.48 -11.99 8.63
CA THR A 110 -8.31 -12.01 9.51
C THR A 110 -7.39 -10.84 9.19
N ALA A 111 -7.10 -10.00 10.19
CA ALA A 111 -6.08 -8.95 10.06
C ALA A 111 -4.69 -9.59 10.02
N LYS A 112 -4.26 -10.03 8.85
CA LYS A 112 -2.98 -10.70 8.64
C LYS A 112 -2.25 -10.07 7.45
N PHE A 113 -1.37 -9.13 7.78
CA PHE A 113 -0.59 -8.36 6.85
C PHE A 113 0.71 -9.11 6.54
N GLU A 114 0.85 -9.71 5.36
CA GLU A 114 2.06 -10.41 4.92
C GLU A 114 2.10 -10.59 3.40
N TYR A 115 3.29 -10.58 2.82
CA TYR A 115 3.49 -10.79 1.39
C TYR A 115 3.44 -12.26 0.95
N SER A 116 3.37 -13.22 1.85
CA SER A 116 3.41 -14.66 1.52
C SER A 116 2.39 -15.05 0.45
N TRP A 117 1.18 -14.47 0.51
CA TRP A 117 0.09 -14.70 -0.44
C TRP A 117 0.46 -14.28 -1.87
N GLN A 118 1.03 -13.11 -2.01
CA GLN A 118 1.42 -12.56 -3.32
C GLN A 118 2.74 -13.14 -3.82
N TRP A 119 3.70 -13.43 -2.93
CA TRP A 119 4.94 -14.12 -3.31
C TRP A 119 4.70 -15.54 -3.82
N ALA A 120 3.61 -16.20 -3.44
CA ALA A 120 3.20 -17.48 -4.02
C ALA A 120 2.92 -17.41 -5.55
N TYR A 121 2.71 -16.20 -6.08
CA TYR A 121 2.53 -15.96 -7.52
C TYR A 121 3.85 -15.86 -8.29
N HIS A 122 5.00 -15.84 -7.62
CA HIS A 122 6.31 -15.58 -8.23
C HIS A 122 6.58 -16.43 -9.48
N ASP A 123 6.44 -17.74 -9.35
CA ASP A 123 6.75 -18.66 -10.46
C ASP A 123 5.77 -18.49 -11.62
N ARG A 124 4.48 -18.25 -11.33
CA ARG A 124 3.45 -18.03 -12.36
C ARG A 124 3.75 -16.78 -13.19
N PHE A 125 4.09 -15.64 -12.55
CA PHE A 125 4.47 -14.41 -13.26
C PHE A 125 5.77 -14.60 -14.05
N LYS A 126 6.77 -15.25 -13.46
CA LYS A 126 8.05 -15.55 -14.10
C LYS A 126 7.89 -16.45 -15.33
N GLU A 127 7.10 -17.52 -15.25
CA GLU A 127 6.81 -18.41 -16.37
C GLU A 127 6.03 -17.70 -17.49
N ALA A 128 5.14 -16.80 -17.15
CA ALA A 128 4.40 -15.99 -18.10
C ALA A 128 5.26 -14.85 -18.73
N GLY A 129 6.47 -14.61 -18.23
CA GLY A 129 7.32 -13.47 -18.65
C GLY A 129 6.76 -12.13 -18.26
N LEU A 130 5.96 -12.07 -17.18
CA LEU A 130 5.31 -10.88 -16.66
C LEU A 130 5.98 -10.40 -15.38
N THR A 131 5.79 -9.12 -15.09
CA THR A 131 6.26 -8.47 -13.86
C THR A 131 5.10 -8.20 -12.91
N ALA A 132 5.28 -8.54 -11.62
CA ALA A 132 4.45 -8.03 -10.54
C ALA A 132 5.32 -7.17 -9.61
N LEU A 133 5.03 -5.86 -9.52
CA LEU A 133 5.68 -4.95 -8.59
C LEU A 133 4.75 -4.72 -7.41
N LEU A 134 5.16 -5.27 -6.26
CA LEU A 134 4.36 -5.25 -5.03
C LEU A 134 4.79 -4.11 -4.12
N GLY A 135 3.82 -3.52 -3.42
CA GLY A 135 4.08 -2.49 -2.42
C GLY A 135 4.74 -1.23 -2.98
N SER A 136 4.26 -0.71 -4.10
CA SER A 136 4.77 0.52 -4.72
C SER A 136 3.98 1.76 -4.29
N GLY A 137 3.81 1.90 -2.96
CA GLY A 137 3.16 3.03 -2.32
C GLY A 137 4.14 4.02 -1.70
N PHE A 138 3.75 4.57 -0.56
CA PHE A 138 4.62 5.40 0.28
C PHE A 138 5.38 4.51 1.28
N ASP A 139 4.66 3.84 2.14
CA ASP A 139 5.07 2.77 3.03
C ASP A 139 4.07 1.60 2.87
N PRO A 140 4.49 0.51 2.23
CA PRO A 140 5.74 0.26 1.51
C PRO A 140 5.87 1.01 0.19
N GLY A 141 7.10 1.18 -0.29
CA GLY A 141 7.43 1.73 -1.61
C GLY A 141 8.49 2.82 -1.54
N ALA A 142 8.13 4.07 -1.19
CA ALA A 142 9.11 5.15 -1.04
C ALA A 142 10.13 4.82 0.07
N THR A 143 9.71 4.23 1.17
CA THR A 143 10.58 3.76 2.26
C THR A 143 11.59 2.71 1.79
N ASN A 144 11.17 1.78 0.92
CA ASN A 144 12.07 0.81 0.28
C ASN A 144 13.09 1.51 -0.64
N MET A 145 12.64 2.50 -1.43
CA MET A 145 13.50 3.27 -2.32
C MET A 145 14.51 4.11 -1.54
N PHE A 146 14.12 4.74 -0.44
CA PHE A 146 15.04 5.47 0.45
C PHE A 146 16.07 4.52 1.06
N THR A 147 15.65 3.36 1.54
CA THR A 147 16.56 2.34 2.08
C THR A 147 17.56 1.87 1.01
N ALA A 148 17.09 1.57 -0.20
CA ALA A 148 17.95 1.18 -1.31
C ALA A 148 18.94 2.28 -1.70
N TYR A 149 18.49 3.53 -1.69
CA TYR A 149 19.35 4.68 -2.00
C TYR A 149 20.46 4.87 -0.95
N ILE A 150 20.13 4.84 0.34
CA ILE A 150 21.12 4.99 1.41
C ILE A 150 22.07 3.78 1.47
N ALA A 151 21.57 2.57 1.26
CA ALA A 151 22.41 1.37 1.18
C ALA A 151 23.44 1.47 0.05
N LYS A 152 23.03 2.00 -1.11
CA LYS A 152 23.91 2.14 -2.27
C LYS A 152 24.96 3.22 -2.12
N HIS A 153 24.66 4.32 -1.41
CA HIS A 153 25.46 5.54 -1.47
C HIS A 153 26.18 5.90 -0.17
N TYR A 154 25.72 5.36 0.98
CA TYR A 154 26.19 5.84 2.28
C TYR A 154 26.61 4.73 3.25
N PHE A 155 26.20 3.47 3.02
CA PHE A 155 26.51 2.36 3.91
C PHE A 155 27.07 1.16 3.14
N ASP A 156 28.05 0.49 3.72
CA ASP A 156 28.54 -0.80 3.21
C ASP A 156 27.60 -1.93 3.65
N GLU A 157 27.03 -1.83 4.86
CA GLU A 157 26.08 -2.77 5.43
C GLU A 157 25.04 -2.02 6.29
N ILE A 158 23.81 -2.51 6.32
CA ILE A 158 22.74 -2.04 7.21
C ILE A 158 22.55 -3.10 8.29
N HIS A 159 22.77 -2.75 9.55
CA HIS A 159 22.55 -3.65 10.69
C HIS A 159 21.29 -3.33 11.46
N GLU A 160 20.91 -2.07 11.51
CA GLU A 160 19.71 -1.59 12.18
C GLU A 160 18.94 -0.63 11.27
N LEU A 161 17.64 -0.78 11.23
CA LEU A 161 16.73 0.04 10.43
C LEU A 161 15.52 0.43 11.27
N ASP A 162 15.27 1.71 11.41
CA ASP A 162 14.02 2.25 11.92
C ASP A 162 13.35 3.09 10.82
N ILE A 163 12.14 2.74 10.47
CA ILE A 163 11.27 3.55 9.61
C ILE A 163 10.34 4.30 10.55
N ILE A 164 10.30 5.63 10.41
CA ILE A 164 9.52 6.48 11.30
C ILE A 164 8.61 7.36 10.46
N ASP A 165 7.32 7.04 10.50
CA ASP A 165 6.28 7.82 9.84
C ASP A 165 5.63 8.78 10.85
N VAL A 166 5.64 10.07 10.51
CA VAL A 166 5.06 11.12 11.34
C VAL A 166 3.98 11.86 10.56
N ASN A 167 2.75 11.73 11.04
CA ASN A 167 1.62 12.48 10.51
C ASN A 167 1.39 13.73 11.37
N GLY A 168 1.78 14.89 10.87
CA GLY A 168 1.56 16.20 11.48
C GLY A 168 0.33 16.96 10.93
N GLY A 169 -0.49 16.30 10.10
CA GLY A 169 -1.67 16.90 9.49
C GLY A 169 -2.85 17.04 10.46
N ASP A 170 -3.78 17.92 10.10
CA ASP A 170 -5.07 18.10 10.78
C ASP A 170 -6.19 17.98 9.75
N HIS A 171 -7.10 17.05 9.96
CA HIS A 171 -8.26 16.81 9.10
C HIS A 171 -9.48 17.66 9.49
N GLY A 172 -9.39 18.44 10.56
CA GLY A 172 -10.52 19.24 11.09
C GLY A 172 -11.60 18.40 11.76
N TYR A 173 -11.36 17.12 12.04
CA TYR A 173 -12.29 16.20 12.71
C TYR A 173 -11.64 15.60 13.96
N PRO A 174 -12.44 15.31 15.00
CA PRO A 174 -11.93 14.66 16.22
C PRO A 174 -11.31 13.28 15.97
N PHE A 175 -11.82 12.56 14.98
CA PHE A 175 -11.32 11.25 14.51
C PHE A 175 -11.38 11.23 13.00
N ALA A 176 -10.25 10.94 12.36
CA ALA A 176 -10.14 10.78 10.92
C ALA A 176 -8.97 9.85 10.59
N THR A 177 -9.06 9.19 9.45
CA THR A 177 -8.01 8.34 8.89
C THR A 177 -7.54 8.91 7.55
N ASN A 178 -6.30 8.66 7.17
CA ASN A 178 -5.73 9.13 5.90
C ASN A 178 -6.22 8.33 4.69
N PHE A 179 -6.64 7.09 4.90
CA PHE A 179 -7.12 6.15 3.88
C PHE A 179 -8.36 5.40 4.41
N ASN A 180 -8.68 4.24 3.87
CA ASN A 180 -9.86 3.48 4.29
C ASN A 180 -9.88 3.27 5.81
N PRO A 181 -10.93 3.71 6.53
CA PRO A 181 -10.98 3.63 8.00
C PRO A 181 -10.89 2.21 8.54
N GLU A 182 -11.50 1.25 7.86
CA GLU A 182 -11.46 -0.17 8.27
C GLU A 182 -10.04 -0.70 8.23
N ILE A 183 -9.35 -0.52 7.12
CA ILE A 183 -7.95 -0.98 6.95
C ILE A 183 -7.05 -0.32 7.98
N ASN A 184 -7.17 1.01 8.16
CA ASN A 184 -6.37 1.75 9.14
C ASN A 184 -6.58 1.25 10.57
N ILE A 185 -7.84 1.02 10.98
CA ILE A 185 -8.15 0.52 12.33
C ILE A 185 -7.59 -0.90 12.50
N ARG A 186 -7.77 -1.79 11.52
CA ARG A 186 -7.23 -3.16 11.57
C ARG A 186 -5.72 -3.18 11.73
N GLU A 187 -5.03 -2.34 10.97
CA GLU A 187 -3.57 -2.19 11.03
C GLU A 187 -3.10 -1.73 12.42
N VAL A 188 -3.72 -0.68 12.96
CA VAL A 188 -3.32 -0.09 14.25
C VAL A 188 -3.64 -0.99 15.44
N THR A 189 -4.67 -1.83 15.33
CA THR A 189 -5.09 -2.77 16.39
C THR A 189 -4.48 -4.16 16.24
N ALA A 190 -3.82 -4.47 15.13
CA ALA A 190 -3.15 -5.74 14.91
C ALA A 190 -1.90 -5.91 15.81
N GLU A 191 -1.55 -7.17 16.09
CA GLU A 191 -0.28 -7.48 16.74
C GLU A 191 0.91 -6.92 15.96
N CYS A 192 1.85 -6.32 16.67
CA CYS A 192 3.05 -5.76 16.08
C CYS A 192 4.11 -6.84 15.85
N ARG A 193 4.52 -7.04 14.60
CA ARG A 193 5.71 -7.83 14.26
C ARG A 193 6.87 -6.90 13.93
N HIS A 194 8.03 -7.18 14.46
CA HIS A 194 9.28 -6.48 14.13
C HIS A 194 10.42 -7.48 14.01
N TRP A 195 11.46 -7.10 13.26
CA TRP A 195 12.61 -7.97 13.03
C TRP A 195 13.65 -7.80 14.13
N GLU A 196 14.08 -8.92 14.74
CA GLU A 196 15.13 -8.92 15.73
C GLU A 196 15.95 -10.21 15.67
N ASN A 197 17.28 -10.08 15.55
CA ASN A 197 18.24 -11.20 15.56
C ASN A 197 17.97 -12.30 14.50
N GLY A 198 17.41 -11.93 13.35
CA GLY A 198 17.19 -12.86 12.24
C GLY A 198 15.80 -13.50 12.18
N GLU A 199 14.86 -13.03 13.00
CA GLU A 199 13.48 -13.52 13.03
C GLU A 199 12.47 -12.40 13.33
N PHE A 200 11.21 -12.63 12.96
CA PHE A 200 10.11 -11.76 13.36
C PHE A 200 9.66 -12.08 14.78
N VAL A 201 9.60 -11.06 15.62
CA VAL A 201 9.11 -11.12 17.00
C VAL A 201 7.76 -10.43 17.08
N GLU A 202 6.77 -11.11 17.67
CA GLU A 202 5.43 -10.58 17.89
C GLU A 202 5.29 -9.93 19.26
N THR A 203 4.61 -8.79 19.30
CA THR A 203 4.29 -8.07 20.54
C THR A 203 2.88 -7.49 20.43
N PRO A 204 2.20 -7.21 21.55
CA PRO A 204 0.87 -6.59 21.49
C PRO A 204 0.87 -5.28 20.71
N ALA A 205 -0.26 -4.97 20.08
CA ALA A 205 -0.48 -3.74 19.34
C ALA A 205 -0.04 -2.53 20.19
N MET A 206 0.67 -1.59 19.56
CA MET A 206 1.12 -0.32 20.13
C MET A 206 1.78 -0.40 21.52
N SER A 207 2.25 -1.60 21.92
CA SER A 207 2.82 -1.86 23.27
C SER A 207 4.14 -1.10 23.54
N LYS A 208 4.82 -0.62 22.51
CA LYS A 208 6.05 0.16 22.65
C LYS A 208 5.84 1.59 22.15
N LYS A 209 6.03 2.55 23.04
CA LYS A 209 5.97 3.99 22.78
C LYS A 209 7.35 4.62 22.95
N ALA A 210 7.68 5.56 22.08
CA ALA A 210 8.88 6.38 22.18
C ALA A 210 8.54 7.85 21.84
N SER A 211 9.53 8.73 21.93
CA SER A 211 9.46 10.09 21.43
C SER A 211 10.52 10.31 20.38
N PHE A 212 10.16 10.92 19.28
CA PHE A 212 11.07 11.23 18.18
C PHE A 212 11.00 12.72 17.82
N THR A 213 12.16 13.36 17.73
CA THR A 213 12.27 14.73 17.25
C THR A 213 12.71 14.70 15.79
N CYS A 214 11.80 15.10 14.92
CA CYS A 214 12.08 15.21 13.49
C CYS A 214 13.05 16.37 13.22
N PRO A 215 13.92 16.24 12.20
CA PRO A 215 14.81 17.32 11.82
C PRO A 215 14.07 18.54 11.26
N GLU A 216 14.83 19.65 11.10
CA GLU A 216 14.40 20.85 10.39
C GLU A 216 13.11 21.52 10.91
N GLY A 217 12.82 21.37 12.22
CA GLY A 217 11.69 22.05 12.86
C GLY A 217 10.33 21.43 12.61
N VAL A 218 10.26 20.24 12.05
CA VAL A 218 9.00 19.49 11.87
C VAL A 218 8.31 19.22 13.20
N GLY A 219 9.07 18.97 14.28
CA GLY A 219 8.53 18.84 15.63
C GLY A 219 8.92 17.55 16.33
N THR A 220 8.42 17.42 17.57
CA THR A 220 8.62 16.23 18.40
C THR A 220 7.29 15.50 18.57
N TYR A 221 7.28 14.19 18.27
CA TYR A 221 6.08 13.38 18.27
C TYR A 221 6.23 12.16 19.16
N SER A 222 5.13 11.71 19.75
CA SER A 222 5.01 10.38 20.31
C SER A 222 4.86 9.39 19.14
N ILE A 223 5.71 8.38 19.11
CA ILE A 223 5.67 7.33 18.10
C ILE A 223 5.40 5.98 18.76
N TYR A 224 4.69 5.12 18.05
CA TYR A 224 4.31 3.80 18.50
C TYR A 224 4.85 2.77 17.53
N ARG A 225 5.45 1.70 18.06
CA ARG A 225 5.93 0.61 17.21
C ARG A 225 4.75 -0.18 16.67
N MET A 226 4.77 -0.39 15.37
CA MET A 226 3.79 -1.17 14.63
C MET A 226 4.50 -2.18 13.74
N TYR A 227 3.74 -3.07 13.15
CA TYR A 227 4.19 -3.83 11.98
C TYR A 227 3.89 -3.02 10.73
N HIS A 228 4.79 -3.13 9.75
CA HIS A 228 4.53 -2.67 8.39
C HIS A 228 5.24 -3.59 7.40
N GLU A 229 4.63 -3.84 6.26
CA GLU A 229 4.99 -4.93 5.37
C GLU A 229 6.34 -4.78 4.66
N GLU A 230 6.86 -3.56 4.48
CA GLU A 230 8.21 -3.38 3.93
C GLU A 230 9.30 -4.02 4.77
N LEU A 231 9.06 -4.25 6.06
CA LEU A 231 10.01 -4.98 6.91
C LEU A 231 10.28 -6.38 6.36
N GLU A 232 9.28 -7.06 5.76
CA GLU A 232 9.48 -8.38 5.15
C GLU A 232 10.41 -8.30 3.93
N SER A 233 10.15 -7.36 3.03
CA SER A 233 10.96 -7.20 1.82
C SER A 233 12.36 -6.69 2.11
N LEU A 234 12.51 -5.74 3.04
CA LEU A 234 13.81 -5.15 3.41
C LEU A 234 14.70 -6.17 4.11
N THR A 235 14.20 -6.92 5.09
CA THR A 235 14.99 -7.95 5.78
C THR A 235 15.36 -9.12 4.87
N LYS A 236 14.50 -9.44 3.89
CA LYS A 236 14.79 -10.45 2.85
C LYS A 236 15.92 -10.01 1.91
N HIS A 237 15.96 -8.73 1.51
CA HIS A 237 16.95 -8.22 0.54
C HIS A 237 18.25 -7.73 1.18
N TYR A 238 18.22 -7.35 2.45
CA TYR A 238 19.38 -6.91 3.22
C TYR A 238 19.65 -7.85 4.40
N PRO A 239 20.27 -9.02 4.16
CA PRO A 239 20.45 -10.07 5.20
C PRO A 239 21.38 -9.67 6.34
N THR A 240 22.08 -8.53 6.22
CA THR A 240 22.90 -7.97 7.31
C THR A 240 22.06 -7.27 8.38
N ILE A 241 20.76 -7.00 8.10
CA ILE A 241 19.86 -6.36 9.08
C ILE A 241 19.59 -7.34 10.23
N LYS A 242 19.97 -6.91 11.43
CA LYS A 242 19.74 -7.62 12.69
C LYS A 242 18.50 -7.14 13.43
N ARG A 243 18.16 -5.84 13.26
CA ARG A 243 16.98 -5.20 13.83
C ARG A 243 16.32 -4.29 12.80
N ALA A 244 15.01 -4.48 12.57
CA ALA A 244 14.20 -3.57 11.78
C ALA A 244 12.85 -3.33 12.46
N GLN A 245 12.44 -2.06 12.57
CA GLN A 245 11.22 -1.64 13.23
C GLN A 245 10.54 -0.55 12.43
N PHE A 246 9.21 -0.55 12.46
CA PHE A 246 8.38 0.52 11.94
C PHE A 246 7.71 1.26 13.09
N TRP A 247 7.62 2.57 12.98
CA TRP A 247 7.06 3.46 13.98
C TRP A 247 6.13 4.48 13.31
N MET A 248 4.97 4.70 13.90
CA MET A 248 4.02 5.69 13.43
C MET A 248 3.57 6.62 14.56
N SER A 249 3.32 7.89 14.22
CA SER A 249 2.74 8.85 15.14
C SER A 249 1.22 8.90 15.00
N PHE A 250 0.54 9.12 16.12
CA PHE A 250 -0.91 9.31 16.17
C PHE A 250 -1.25 10.52 17.04
N GLY A 251 -2.29 11.26 16.63
CA GLY A 251 -2.84 12.32 17.46
C GLY A 251 -3.52 11.77 18.73
N GLU A 252 -3.45 12.50 19.83
CA GLU A 252 -4.10 12.09 21.10
C GLU A 252 -5.61 11.90 20.95
N SER A 253 -6.28 12.72 20.15
CA SER A 253 -7.71 12.57 19.87
C SER A 253 -8.01 11.25 19.15
N TYR A 254 -7.20 10.88 18.15
CA TYR A 254 -7.33 9.62 17.44
C TYR A 254 -7.23 8.42 18.41
N LEU A 255 -6.18 8.39 19.23
CA LEU A 255 -5.96 7.29 20.17
C LEU A 255 -7.10 7.15 21.20
N LYS A 256 -7.64 8.26 21.70
CA LYS A 256 -8.79 8.23 22.64
C LYS A 256 -10.06 7.66 21.98
N HIS A 257 -10.31 7.99 20.72
CA HIS A 257 -11.47 7.46 20.00
C HIS A 257 -11.27 5.98 19.68
N LEU A 258 -10.05 5.58 19.28
CA LEU A 258 -9.72 4.17 19.04
C LEU A 258 -9.93 3.34 20.31
N GLU A 259 -9.41 3.79 21.46
CA GLU A 259 -9.61 3.13 22.76
C GLU A 259 -11.10 2.92 23.10
N VAL A 260 -11.95 3.91 22.80
CA VAL A 260 -13.41 3.78 23.00
C VAL A 260 -13.99 2.71 22.07
N LEU A 261 -13.60 2.69 20.80
CA LEU A 261 -14.06 1.67 19.84
C LEU A 261 -13.64 0.25 20.26
N GLU A 262 -12.42 0.10 20.74
CA GLU A 262 -11.93 -1.18 21.28
C GLU A 262 -12.72 -1.62 22.52
N ASN A 263 -12.90 -0.70 23.48
CA ASN A 263 -13.61 -0.99 24.74
C ASN A 263 -15.08 -1.41 24.54
N VAL A 264 -15.72 -0.95 23.47
CA VAL A 264 -17.11 -1.34 23.13
C VAL A 264 -17.18 -2.51 22.13
N GLY A 265 -16.03 -3.09 21.72
CA GLY A 265 -15.96 -4.23 20.83
C GLY A 265 -16.29 -3.91 19.36
N MET A 266 -16.00 -2.72 18.90
CA MET A 266 -16.24 -2.30 17.50
C MET A 266 -15.02 -2.48 16.58
N THR A 267 -13.90 -2.97 17.10
CA THR A 267 -12.65 -3.21 16.36
C THR A 267 -12.32 -4.68 16.17
N GLY A 268 -13.13 -5.60 16.72
CA GLY A 268 -12.95 -7.05 16.67
C GLY A 268 -13.85 -7.75 15.69
#